data_cabf1be20779a614192531f4d777f616
#
_entry.id   cabf1be20779a614192531f4d777f616
#
_cell.length_a   1.000
_cell.length_b   1.000
_cell.length_c   1.000
_cell.angle_alpha   90.00
_cell.angle_beta   90.00
_cell.angle_gamma   90.00
#
_symmetry.space_group_name_H-M   'P 1'
#
loop_
_entity.id
_entity.type
_entity.pdbx_description
1 polymer ?
#
loop_
_entity_poly.entity_id
_entity_poly.type
_entity_poly.pdbx_seq_one_letter_code
_entity_poly.pdbx_strand_id
1 'polypeptide(L)'
;LGTVLVFIGIYLAKKNMLKKFRKNLLQLVLIIFFLYFLLLVFLYFYQRNLLYHPNENNYSDDKILVDIKKVKIPTSDNIELLGWYHEKNLINYKTLIYFHGNAGSLENRIHKLNHFQDMNINFLIIAWRGFSGNKGKPTEQGLYEDGKSAINWLVKKGIDEKNLILYGESLGTGVATYLAQ
;
A
#
# COMPACT_ATOMS: atom_id res chain seq x y z
N LEU A 1 43.55 48.70 -41.61
CA LEU A 1 42.09 48.33 -41.83
C LEU A 1 41.84 46.89 -41.77
N GLY A 2 42.73 45.98 -42.29
CA GLY A 2 42.51 44.53 -42.31
C GLY A 2 42.45 43.86 -40.93
N THR A 3 43.31 44.30 -40.00
CA THR A 3 43.31 43.71 -38.60
C THR A 3 42.00 43.98 -37.81
N VAL A 4 41.42 45.16 -37.96
CA VAL A 4 40.16 45.55 -37.31
C VAL A 4 38.99 44.70 -37.84
N LEU A 5 38.94 44.46 -39.15
CA LEU A 5 37.92 43.59 -39.75
C LEU A 5 37.99 42.15 -39.27
N VAL A 6 39.20 41.59 -39.04
CA VAL A 6 39.43 40.28 -38.49
C VAL A 6 38.90 40.18 -37.03
N PHE A 7 39.20 41.19 -36.20
CA PHE A 7 38.68 41.20 -34.80
C PHE A 7 37.15 41.30 -34.73
N ILE A 8 36.54 42.12 -35.60
CA ILE A 8 35.09 42.23 -35.72
C ILE A 8 34.50 40.88 -36.14
N GLY A 9 35.09 40.18 -37.11
CA GLY A 9 34.65 38.87 -37.55
C GLY A 9 34.69 37.82 -36.44
N ILE A 10 35.79 37.76 -35.69
CA ILE A 10 35.95 36.84 -34.54
C ILE A 10 34.89 37.16 -33.45
N TYR A 11 34.68 38.42 -33.13
CA TYR A 11 33.70 38.87 -32.16
C TYR A 11 32.26 38.45 -32.55
N LEU A 12 31.86 38.66 -33.79
CA LEU A 12 30.55 38.31 -34.32
C LEU A 12 30.37 36.77 -34.34
N ALA A 13 31.39 36.02 -34.74
CA ALA A 13 31.36 34.54 -34.70
C ALA A 13 31.19 34.02 -33.28
N LYS A 14 31.94 34.56 -32.31
CA LYS A 14 31.80 34.20 -30.89
C LYS A 14 30.41 34.54 -30.33
N LYS A 15 29.85 35.71 -30.70
CA LYS A 15 28.51 36.13 -30.29
C LYS A 15 27.43 35.19 -30.85
N ASN A 16 27.54 34.79 -32.11
CA ASN A 16 26.60 33.83 -32.73
C ASN A 16 26.70 32.43 -32.13
N MET A 17 27.91 31.96 -31.85
CA MET A 17 28.14 30.69 -31.17
C MET A 17 27.52 30.68 -29.77
N LEU A 18 27.71 31.73 -28.97
CA LEU A 18 27.09 31.87 -27.65
C LEU A 18 25.55 31.90 -27.73
N LYS A 19 24.99 32.61 -28.72
CA LYS A 19 23.54 32.65 -28.94
C LYS A 19 22.98 31.26 -29.28
N LYS A 20 23.66 30.51 -30.16
CA LYS A 20 23.31 29.15 -30.52
C LYS A 20 23.41 28.23 -29.31
N PHE A 21 24.49 28.32 -28.52
CA PHE A 21 24.68 27.55 -27.29
C PHE A 21 23.56 27.81 -26.28
N ARG A 22 23.23 29.07 -26.01
CA ARG A 22 22.13 29.43 -25.09
C ARG A 22 20.78 28.90 -25.57
N LYS A 23 20.50 28.95 -26.87
CA LYS A 23 19.28 28.39 -27.46
C LYS A 23 19.21 26.88 -27.26
N ASN A 24 20.30 26.17 -27.57
CA ASN A 24 20.35 24.69 -27.39
C ASN A 24 20.25 24.31 -25.93
N LEU A 25 20.88 25.04 -25.01
CA LEU A 25 20.77 24.81 -23.57
C LEU A 25 19.32 25.02 -23.10
N LEU A 26 18.67 26.10 -23.56
CA LEU A 26 17.26 26.33 -23.21
C LEU A 26 16.37 25.20 -23.72
N GLN A 27 16.58 24.74 -24.97
CA GLN A 27 15.84 23.62 -25.52
C GLN A 27 16.06 22.33 -24.70
N LEU A 28 17.31 22.06 -24.32
CA LEU A 28 17.62 20.90 -23.45
C LEU A 28 16.90 21.00 -22.12
N VAL A 29 16.92 22.16 -21.46
CA VAL A 29 16.21 22.36 -20.17
C VAL A 29 14.70 22.16 -20.33
N LEU A 30 14.10 22.68 -21.42
CA LEU A 30 12.67 22.48 -21.68
C LEU A 30 12.32 21.01 -21.93
N ILE A 31 13.18 20.28 -22.64
CA ILE A 31 12.99 18.83 -22.85
C ILE A 31 13.05 18.08 -21.52
N ILE A 32 14.04 18.38 -20.68
CA ILE A 32 14.17 17.74 -19.35
C ILE A 32 12.93 18.03 -18.50
N PHE A 33 12.49 19.29 -18.49
CA PHE A 33 11.29 19.68 -17.74
C PHE A 33 10.04 18.97 -18.26
N PHE A 34 9.89 18.84 -19.56
CA PHE A 34 8.77 18.12 -20.18
C PHE A 34 8.79 16.63 -19.84
N LEU A 35 9.96 15.99 -19.91
CA LEU A 35 10.10 14.57 -19.53
C LEU A 35 9.81 14.36 -18.04
N TYR A 36 10.27 15.26 -17.17
CA TYR A 36 9.95 15.22 -15.74
C TYR A 36 8.44 15.37 -15.50
N PHE A 37 7.79 16.29 -16.21
CA PHE A 37 6.33 16.43 -16.11
C PHE A 37 5.60 15.16 -16.56
N LEU A 38 6.01 14.54 -17.65
CA LEU A 38 5.44 13.25 -18.09
C LEU A 38 5.63 12.16 -17.05
N LEU A 39 6.80 12.12 -16.42
CA LEU A 39 7.06 11.17 -15.31
C LEU A 39 6.12 11.38 -14.14
N LEU A 40 5.88 12.63 -13.73
CA LEU A 40 4.94 12.93 -12.64
C LEU A 40 3.51 12.51 -13.01
N VAL A 41 3.07 12.78 -14.23
CA VAL A 41 1.76 12.34 -14.73
C VAL A 41 1.66 10.82 -14.72
N PHE A 42 2.68 10.13 -15.21
CA PHE A 42 2.73 8.66 -15.17
C PHE A 42 2.64 8.14 -13.73
N LEU A 43 3.45 8.67 -12.82
CA LEU A 43 3.43 8.27 -11.41
C LEU A 43 2.08 8.53 -10.76
N TYR A 44 1.45 9.66 -11.04
CA TYR A 44 0.12 9.99 -10.51
C TYR A 44 -0.94 8.94 -10.89
N PHE A 45 -0.97 8.49 -12.14
CA PHE A 45 -1.93 7.50 -12.60
C PHE A 45 -1.55 6.06 -12.21
N TYR A 46 -0.25 5.77 -12.10
CA TYR A 46 0.25 4.41 -11.92
C TYR A 46 0.62 4.07 -10.47
N GLN A 47 0.61 5.05 -9.55
CA GLN A 47 1.05 4.90 -8.16
C GLN A 47 0.40 3.71 -7.42
N ARG A 48 -0.88 3.43 -7.67
CA ARG A 48 -1.57 2.31 -7.02
C ARG A 48 -1.01 0.96 -7.46
N ASN A 49 -0.71 0.79 -8.74
CA ASN A 49 -0.13 -0.43 -9.27
C ASN A 49 1.33 -0.63 -8.79
N LEU A 50 2.03 0.49 -8.50
CA LEU A 50 3.36 0.44 -7.91
C LEU A 50 3.34 0.15 -6.41
N LEU A 51 2.26 0.50 -5.72
CA LEU A 51 2.14 0.33 -4.28
C LEU A 51 1.53 -1.01 -3.90
N TYR A 52 0.44 -1.42 -4.54
CA TYR A 52 -0.33 -2.60 -4.15
C TYR A 52 -0.05 -3.75 -5.10
N HIS A 53 0.35 -4.90 -4.53
CA HIS A 53 0.69 -6.12 -5.25
C HIS A 53 -0.18 -7.29 -4.77
N PRO A 54 -1.51 -7.25 -5.00
CA PRO A 54 -2.38 -8.34 -4.60
C PRO A 54 -2.04 -9.61 -5.36
N ASN A 55 -2.09 -10.73 -4.66
CA ASN A 55 -2.14 -12.04 -5.27
C ASN A 55 -3.59 -12.54 -5.24
N GLU A 56 -4.15 -12.86 -6.39
CA GLU A 56 -5.54 -13.31 -6.52
C GLU A 56 -5.74 -14.74 -6.02
N ASN A 57 -4.66 -15.52 -5.93
CA ASN A 57 -4.75 -16.94 -5.75
C ASN A 57 -4.68 -17.38 -4.30
N ASN A 58 -5.63 -18.25 -4.02
CA ASN A 58 -5.68 -19.29 -3.03
C ASN A 58 -5.49 -18.85 -1.58
N TYR A 59 -6.57 -18.91 -0.89
CA TYR A 59 -6.52 -19.01 0.55
C TYR A 59 -6.57 -20.46 0.97
N SER A 60 -5.68 -21.30 0.43
CA SER A 60 -5.47 -22.60 1.01
C SER A 60 -4.97 -22.40 2.43
N ASP A 61 -5.72 -22.93 3.36
CA ASP A 61 -5.41 -22.97 4.79
C ASP A 61 -4.77 -24.30 5.19
N ASP A 62 -4.44 -25.16 4.23
CA ASP A 62 -3.96 -26.52 4.44
C ASP A 62 -2.69 -26.61 5.31
N LYS A 63 -1.90 -25.55 5.37
CA LYS A 63 -0.67 -25.45 6.15
C LYS A 63 -0.82 -24.73 7.48
N ILE A 64 -2.04 -24.30 7.80
CA ILE A 64 -2.34 -23.67 9.10
C ILE A 64 -2.41 -24.73 10.17
N LEU A 65 -1.70 -24.52 11.29
CA LEU A 65 -1.67 -25.45 12.44
C LEU A 65 -2.71 -25.09 13.49
N VAL A 66 -3.17 -23.84 13.50
CA VAL A 66 -4.23 -23.38 14.42
C VAL A 66 -5.61 -23.62 13.84
N ASP A 67 -6.57 -23.95 14.69
CA ASP A 67 -7.98 -24.02 14.26
C ASP A 67 -8.50 -22.64 13.89
N ILE A 68 -8.88 -22.45 12.63
CA ILE A 68 -9.41 -21.20 12.11
C ILE A 68 -10.82 -21.38 11.54
N LYS A 69 -11.61 -20.31 11.65
CA LYS A 69 -12.89 -20.16 10.96
C LYS A 69 -12.72 -19.17 9.82
N LYS A 70 -13.02 -19.56 8.59
CA LYS A 70 -13.14 -18.62 7.45
C LYS A 70 -14.37 -17.77 7.68
N VAL A 71 -14.19 -16.46 7.70
CA VAL A 71 -15.26 -15.50 7.97
C VAL A 71 -15.38 -14.48 6.85
N LYS A 72 -16.58 -13.95 6.71
CA LYS A 72 -16.93 -12.87 5.78
C LYS A 72 -17.30 -11.65 6.60
N ILE A 73 -16.65 -10.54 6.30
CA ILE A 73 -16.80 -9.29 7.04
C ILE A 73 -17.38 -8.24 6.09
N PRO A 74 -18.65 -7.85 6.28
CA PRO A 74 -19.26 -6.82 5.46
C PRO A 74 -18.70 -5.45 5.82
N THR A 75 -18.36 -4.67 4.79
CA THR A 75 -17.96 -3.26 4.94
C THR A 75 -19.17 -2.34 4.74
N SER A 76 -19.06 -1.09 5.19
CA SER A 76 -20.12 -0.09 5.04
C SER A 76 -20.38 0.28 3.56
N ASP A 77 -19.39 0.09 2.69
CA ASP A 77 -19.46 0.36 1.25
C ASP A 77 -19.77 -0.90 0.42
N ASN A 78 -20.43 -1.91 1.03
CA ASN A 78 -20.93 -3.11 0.39
C ASN A 78 -19.85 -4.04 -0.22
N ILE A 79 -18.67 -4.06 0.35
CA ILE A 79 -17.64 -5.09 0.07
C ILE A 79 -17.75 -6.16 1.15
N GLU A 80 -17.54 -7.40 0.78
CA GLU A 80 -17.41 -8.52 1.70
C GLU A 80 -15.96 -8.98 1.72
N LEU A 81 -15.29 -8.77 2.87
CA LEU A 81 -13.89 -9.15 3.05
C LEU A 81 -13.78 -10.57 3.57
N LEU A 82 -12.87 -11.33 3.03
CA LEU A 82 -12.46 -12.61 3.59
C LEU A 82 -11.54 -12.37 4.79
N GLY A 83 -11.78 -13.13 5.85
CA GLY A 83 -10.89 -13.18 7.02
C GLY A 83 -10.72 -14.61 7.54
N TRP A 84 -9.67 -14.81 8.31
CA TRP A 84 -9.46 -16.00 9.12
C TRP A 84 -9.49 -15.61 10.59
N TYR A 85 -10.39 -16.25 11.33
CA TYR A 85 -10.62 -15.99 12.75
C TYR A 85 -10.29 -17.22 13.58
N HIS A 86 -9.44 -17.04 14.59
CA HIS A 86 -9.11 -18.03 15.59
C HIS A 86 -9.61 -17.56 16.95
N GLU A 87 -10.41 -18.39 17.59
CA GLU A 87 -10.96 -18.17 18.92
C GLU A 87 -10.45 -19.24 19.89
N LYS A 88 -9.53 -18.87 20.75
CA LYS A 88 -8.96 -19.74 21.77
C LYS A 88 -9.67 -19.58 23.11
N ASN A 89 -9.86 -18.35 23.57
CA ASN A 89 -10.60 -18.02 24.78
C ASN A 89 -10.95 -16.52 24.83
N LEU A 90 -12.22 -16.17 24.63
CA LEU A 90 -12.66 -14.77 24.62
C LEU A 90 -12.68 -14.12 26.00
N ILE A 91 -12.81 -14.90 27.06
CA ILE A 91 -12.91 -14.39 28.44
C ILE A 91 -11.53 -13.96 28.95
N ASN A 92 -10.51 -14.78 28.70
CA ASN A 92 -9.20 -14.64 29.34
C ASN A 92 -8.13 -14.01 28.43
N TYR A 93 -8.33 -14.02 27.10
CA TYR A 93 -7.30 -13.59 26.16
C TYR A 93 -7.74 -12.41 25.30
N LYS A 94 -6.80 -11.53 25.04
CA LYS A 94 -7.01 -10.42 24.09
C LYS A 94 -7.13 -10.95 22.67
N THR A 95 -7.74 -10.14 21.80
CA THR A 95 -7.93 -10.46 20.39
C THR A 95 -7.05 -9.57 19.53
N LEU A 96 -6.14 -10.16 18.77
CA LEU A 96 -5.25 -9.47 17.85
C LEU A 96 -5.91 -9.36 16.47
N ILE A 97 -5.97 -8.16 15.93
CA ILE A 97 -6.37 -7.93 14.55
C ILE A 97 -5.10 -7.73 13.72
N TYR A 98 -4.88 -8.60 12.76
CA TYR A 98 -3.70 -8.56 11.90
C TYR A 98 -4.00 -7.87 10.57
N PHE A 99 -3.42 -6.72 10.37
CA PHE A 99 -3.43 -5.92 9.15
C PHE A 99 -2.16 -6.20 8.35
N HIS A 100 -2.30 -6.95 7.26
CA HIS A 100 -1.15 -7.42 6.49
C HIS A 100 -0.52 -6.33 5.58
N GLY A 101 0.64 -6.62 5.03
CA GLY A 101 1.39 -5.72 4.13
C GLY A 101 0.78 -5.57 2.74
N ASN A 102 1.50 -4.87 1.85
CA ASN A 102 1.01 -4.46 0.53
C ASN A 102 1.12 -5.52 -0.57
N ALA A 103 1.51 -6.74 -0.26
CA ALA A 103 1.70 -7.79 -1.26
C ALA A 103 1.17 -9.15 -0.81
N GLY A 104 0.86 -10.02 -1.77
CA GLY A 104 0.49 -11.40 -1.55
C GLY A 104 -0.97 -11.64 -1.19
N SER A 105 -1.22 -12.71 -0.46
CA SER A 105 -2.54 -13.21 -0.01
C SER A 105 -2.49 -13.60 1.46
N LEU A 106 -3.62 -14.03 2.03
CA LEU A 106 -3.67 -14.59 3.40
C LEU A 106 -2.75 -15.81 3.55
N GLU A 107 -2.66 -16.66 2.55
CA GLU A 107 -1.81 -17.84 2.55
C GLU A 107 -0.33 -17.49 2.83
N ASN A 108 0.15 -16.37 2.35
CA ASN A 108 1.52 -15.92 2.60
C ASN A 108 1.79 -15.56 4.07
N ARG A 109 0.77 -15.50 4.91
CA ARG A 109 0.86 -15.16 6.35
C ARG A 109 0.76 -16.38 7.25
N ILE A 110 0.50 -17.57 6.71
CA ILE A 110 0.32 -18.82 7.49
C ILE A 110 1.51 -19.05 8.42
N HIS A 111 2.74 -18.85 7.97
CA HIS A 111 3.92 -19.05 8.81
C HIS A 111 3.91 -18.16 10.08
N LYS A 112 3.40 -16.92 9.97
CA LYS A 112 3.26 -16.02 11.13
C LYS A 112 2.10 -16.42 12.01
N LEU A 113 0.97 -16.82 11.42
CA LEU A 113 -0.20 -17.27 12.17
C LEU A 113 0.10 -18.53 12.98
N ASN A 114 0.91 -19.43 12.45
CA ASN A 114 1.34 -20.63 13.17
C ASN A 114 2.15 -20.32 14.44
N HIS A 115 2.90 -19.20 14.45
CA HIS A 115 3.58 -18.76 15.69
C HIS A 115 2.61 -18.25 16.76
N PHE A 116 1.38 -17.86 16.39
CA PHE A 116 0.36 -17.47 17.37
C PHE A 116 -0.27 -18.66 18.08
N GLN A 117 -0.05 -19.91 17.61
CA GLN A 117 -0.59 -21.11 18.22
C GLN A 117 -0.23 -21.25 19.71
N ASP A 118 1.02 -20.95 20.06
CA ASP A 118 1.53 -21.06 21.41
C ASP A 118 1.23 -19.84 22.28
N MET A 119 0.70 -18.78 21.68
CA MET A 119 0.35 -17.55 22.38
C MET A 119 -1.05 -17.63 23.00
N ASN A 120 -1.22 -16.94 24.11
CA ASN A 120 -2.53 -16.80 24.78
C ASN A 120 -3.32 -15.62 24.18
N ILE A 121 -3.67 -15.74 22.89
CA ILE A 121 -4.44 -14.73 22.14
C ILE A 121 -5.50 -15.39 21.26
N ASN A 122 -6.57 -14.65 20.99
CA ASN A 122 -7.42 -14.87 19.84
C ASN A 122 -6.89 -14.01 18.69
N PHE A 123 -7.17 -14.32 17.43
CA PHE A 123 -6.79 -13.42 16.35
C PHE A 123 -7.79 -13.41 15.19
N LEU A 124 -7.82 -12.28 14.51
CA LEU A 124 -8.47 -12.08 13.23
C LEU A 124 -7.45 -11.51 12.25
N ILE A 125 -7.23 -12.16 11.12
CA ILE A 125 -6.56 -11.56 9.97
C ILE A 125 -7.60 -11.35 8.88
N ILE A 126 -7.61 -10.18 8.25
CA ILE A 126 -8.44 -9.88 7.09
C ILE A 126 -7.58 -9.76 5.84
N ALA A 127 -8.12 -10.17 4.70
CA ALA A 127 -7.58 -9.77 3.41
C ALA A 127 -8.13 -8.40 3.03
N TRP A 128 -7.28 -7.49 2.57
CA TRP A 128 -7.71 -6.20 2.07
C TRP A 128 -8.62 -6.33 0.85
N ARG A 129 -9.45 -5.30 0.59
CA ARG A 129 -10.14 -5.15 -0.69
C ARG A 129 -9.16 -5.27 -1.87
N GLY A 130 -9.53 -6.04 -2.89
CA GLY A 130 -8.67 -6.34 -4.04
C GLY A 130 -7.59 -7.40 -3.80
N PHE A 131 -7.41 -7.88 -2.56
CA PHE A 131 -6.49 -8.96 -2.21
C PHE A 131 -7.25 -10.27 -1.97
N SER A 132 -6.58 -11.39 -2.17
CA SER A 132 -7.14 -12.72 -1.88
C SER A 132 -8.51 -12.94 -2.52
N GLY A 133 -8.76 -12.41 -3.72
CA GLY A 133 -10.04 -12.52 -4.42
C GLY A 133 -11.16 -11.62 -3.90
N ASN A 134 -10.94 -10.80 -2.88
CA ASN A 134 -11.88 -9.79 -2.45
C ASN A 134 -12.16 -8.78 -3.57
N LYS A 135 -13.41 -8.36 -3.68
CA LYS A 135 -13.81 -7.29 -4.59
C LYS A 135 -13.20 -5.94 -4.19
N GLY A 136 -13.28 -4.98 -5.10
CA GLY A 136 -12.81 -3.62 -4.87
C GLY A 136 -11.37 -3.39 -5.30
N LYS A 137 -10.92 -2.15 -5.12
CA LYS A 137 -9.53 -1.73 -5.42
C LYS A 137 -8.94 -1.13 -4.15
N PRO A 138 -7.71 -1.50 -3.79
CA PRO A 138 -7.07 -0.96 -2.60
C PRO A 138 -6.80 0.53 -2.77
N THR A 139 -7.19 1.28 -1.75
CA THR A 139 -6.92 2.72 -1.59
C THR A 139 -6.70 2.97 -0.11
N GLU A 140 -6.03 4.03 0.25
CA GLU A 140 -5.80 4.40 1.64
C GLU A 140 -7.11 4.43 2.45
N GLN A 141 -8.10 5.19 1.98
CA GLN A 141 -9.41 5.29 2.64
C GLN A 141 -10.16 3.95 2.67
N GLY A 142 -10.05 3.16 1.59
CA GLY A 142 -10.64 1.84 1.53
C GLY A 142 -10.03 0.88 2.56
N LEU A 143 -8.71 0.93 2.77
CA LEU A 143 -8.05 0.11 3.78
C LEU A 143 -8.44 0.53 5.21
N TYR A 144 -8.64 1.82 5.45
CA TYR A 144 -9.17 2.30 6.73
C TYR A 144 -10.59 1.77 6.98
N GLU A 145 -11.43 1.76 5.96
CA GLU A 145 -12.78 1.20 6.05
C GLU A 145 -12.77 -0.31 6.28
N ASP A 146 -11.86 -1.05 5.61
CA ASP A 146 -11.68 -2.47 5.84
C ASP A 146 -11.28 -2.75 7.30
N GLY A 147 -10.35 -1.98 7.84
CA GLY A 147 -9.91 -2.10 9.23
C GLY A 147 -11.01 -1.75 10.24
N LYS A 148 -11.78 -0.68 10.01
CA LYS A 148 -12.96 -0.34 10.84
C LYS A 148 -13.99 -1.46 10.84
N SER A 149 -14.23 -2.04 9.67
CA SER A 149 -15.18 -3.13 9.52
C SER A 149 -14.74 -4.38 10.29
N ALA A 150 -13.42 -4.67 10.32
CA ALA A 150 -12.87 -5.77 11.11
C ALA A 150 -13.07 -5.54 12.63
N ILE A 151 -12.81 -4.31 13.12
CA ILE A 151 -13.07 -3.94 14.52
C ILE A 151 -14.55 -4.12 14.84
N ASN A 152 -15.44 -3.51 14.04
CA ASN A 152 -16.88 -3.58 14.24
C ASN A 152 -17.42 -5.02 14.23
N TRP A 153 -16.84 -5.88 13.40
CA TRP A 153 -17.22 -7.29 13.35
C TRP A 153 -16.89 -8.02 14.66
N LEU A 154 -15.72 -7.73 15.24
CA LEU A 154 -15.33 -8.30 16.55
C LEU A 154 -16.16 -7.74 17.69
N VAL A 155 -16.45 -6.44 17.69
CA VAL A 155 -17.32 -5.80 18.69
C VAL A 155 -18.74 -6.39 18.64
N LYS A 156 -19.29 -6.63 17.46
CA LYS A 156 -20.58 -7.32 17.30
C LYS A 156 -20.57 -8.77 17.80
N LYS A 157 -19.40 -9.40 17.89
CA LYS A 157 -19.22 -10.70 18.54
C LYS A 157 -19.11 -10.63 20.08
N GLY A 158 -19.19 -9.43 20.65
CA GLY A 158 -19.11 -9.20 22.09
C GLY A 158 -17.71 -8.97 22.63
N ILE A 159 -16.70 -8.74 21.76
CA ILE A 159 -15.35 -8.42 22.18
C ILE A 159 -15.27 -6.93 22.47
N ASP A 160 -14.89 -6.55 23.69
CA ASP A 160 -14.68 -5.15 24.08
C ASP A 160 -13.44 -4.59 23.36
N GLU A 161 -13.54 -3.36 22.83
CA GLU A 161 -12.43 -2.68 22.12
C GLU A 161 -11.15 -2.59 22.94
N LYS A 162 -11.24 -2.44 24.28
CA LYS A 162 -10.07 -2.44 25.18
C LYS A 162 -9.30 -3.76 25.18
N ASN A 163 -9.91 -4.83 24.70
CA ASN A 163 -9.31 -6.15 24.56
C ASN A 163 -8.77 -6.41 23.15
N LEU A 164 -8.85 -5.44 22.24
CA LEU A 164 -8.27 -5.52 20.91
C LEU A 164 -6.80 -5.11 20.92
N ILE A 165 -6.00 -5.81 20.11
CA ILE A 165 -4.62 -5.47 19.80
C ILE A 165 -4.55 -5.25 18.29
N LEU A 166 -4.23 -4.04 17.85
CA LEU A 166 -4.05 -3.74 16.42
C LEU A 166 -2.60 -4.04 16.03
N TYR A 167 -2.41 -5.05 15.20
CA TYR A 167 -1.10 -5.47 14.72
C TYR A 167 -0.97 -5.18 13.22
N GLY A 168 -0.05 -4.31 12.86
CA GLY A 168 0.22 -3.93 11.47
C GLY A 168 1.54 -4.47 10.95
N GLU A 169 1.53 -4.96 9.71
CA GLU A 169 2.72 -5.33 8.96
C GLU A 169 2.91 -4.38 7.80
N SER A 170 4.06 -3.68 7.71
CA SER A 170 4.37 -2.77 6.60
C SER A 170 3.21 -1.80 6.32
N LEU A 171 2.53 -1.88 5.17
CA LEU A 171 1.33 -1.10 4.85
C LEU A 171 0.28 -1.13 5.98
N GLY A 172 0.06 -2.29 6.57
CA GLY A 172 -0.90 -2.47 7.66
C GLY A 172 -0.58 -1.66 8.91
N THR A 173 0.69 -1.24 9.13
CA THR A 173 1.04 -0.36 10.26
C THR A 173 0.38 1.00 10.15
N GLY A 174 0.26 1.55 8.94
CA GLY A 174 -0.47 2.78 8.69
C GLY A 174 -1.93 2.68 9.08
N VAL A 175 -2.58 1.56 8.71
CA VAL A 175 -3.98 1.30 9.10
C VAL A 175 -4.12 1.12 10.61
N ALA A 176 -3.26 0.30 11.23
CA ALA A 176 -3.28 0.08 12.68
C ALA A 176 -3.12 1.40 13.46
N THR A 177 -2.19 2.26 13.04
CA THR A 177 -1.94 3.57 13.65
C THR A 177 -3.13 4.51 13.48
N TYR A 178 -3.73 4.55 12.29
CA TYR A 178 -4.91 5.37 12.03
C TYR A 178 -6.12 4.96 12.90
N LEU A 179 -6.30 3.65 13.11
CA LEU A 179 -7.44 3.14 13.88
C LEU A 179 -7.22 3.19 15.40
N ALA A 180 -6.00 3.39 15.87
CA ALA A 180 -5.67 3.51 17.29
C ALA A 180 -5.84 4.94 17.85
N GLN A 181 -6.19 5.92 17.01
CA GLN A 181 -6.44 7.31 17.40
C GLN A 181 -7.86 7.50 17.95
#